data_3dfdb0ea9f68436a15ecddd872e0771a
#
_entry.id   3dfdb0ea9f68436a15ecddd872e0771a
#
_cell.length_a   1.000
_cell.length_b   1.000
_cell.length_c   1.000
_cell.angle_alpha   90.00
_cell.angle_beta   90.00
_cell.angle_gamma   90.00
#
_symmetry.space_group_name_H-M   'P 1'
#
loop_
_entity.id
_entity.type
_entity.pdbx_description
1 polymer ?
#
loop_
_entity_poly.entity_id
_entity_poly.type
_entity_poly.pdbx_seq_one_letter_code
_entity_poly.pdbx_strand_id
1 'polypeptide(L)'
;TDWWIGLPIILGTFMGAVGFPVILDIMGRRRHPRTWSLHTKLTLTTYLALTVASTLAIATFEWNNPLTYGSLPTSGKIMTALINGVNARSSGLSTIPPEHMHEATWFLQDALMFVGGGSASTAGGIKVTTFAVLLLAILAEARGDQDIEAFGRRITPSTVRLSVAVAFIGSSIIGLATLLLLQMTNLSLDRILFEVISAFATVGLSTGITPSLPDGAKYVIVALMFVGRVGTMTAASALALRERRRVI
;
A
#
# COMPACT_ATOMS: atom_id res chain seq x y z
N THR A 1 16.28 4.60 -16.78
CA THR A 1 16.75 3.18 -16.70
C THR A 1 18.15 3.05 -16.09
N ASP A 2 18.60 4.06 -15.35
CA ASP A 2 19.91 4.06 -14.71
C ASP A 2 19.83 3.34 -13.35
N TRP A 3 20.59 2.25 -13.20
CA TRP A 3 20.65 1.44 -11.98
C TRP A 3 21.23 2.20 -10.80
N TRP A 4 22.15 3.15 -11.04
CA TRP A 4 22.75 3.98 -10.00
C TRP A 4 21.74 4.94 -9.36
N ILE A 5 20.74 5.38 -10.10
CA ILE A 5 19.65 6.23 -9.59
C ILE A 5 18.52 5.36 -9.05
N GLY A 6 18.15 4.29 -9.75
CA GLY A 6 17.00 3.47 -9.41
C GLY A 6 17.17 2.66 -8.12
N LEU A 7 18.34 2.08 -7.86
CA LEU A 7 18.58 1.30 -6.64
C LEU A 7 18.45 2.12 -5.35
N PRO A 8 19.05 3.32 -5.22
CA PRO A 8 18.83 4.17 -4.07
C PRO A 8 17.36 4.56 -3.85
N ILE A 9 16.60 4.81 -4.93
CA ILE A 9 15.17 5.12 -4.86
C ILE A 9 14.39 3.91 -4.32
N ILE A 10 14.62 2.71 -4.86
CA ILE A 10 13.98 1.47 -4.40
C ILE A 10 14.29 1.23 -2.91
N LEU A 11 15.55 1.34 -2.52
CA LEU A 11 15.98 1.13 -1.13
C LEU A 11 15.38 2.16 -0.18
N GLY A 12 15.40 3.45 -0.56
CA GLY A 12 14.83 4.54 0.23
C GLY A 12 13.32 4.37 0.44
N THR A 13 12.59 4.07 -0.65
CA THR A 13 11.14 3.82 -0.59
C THR A 13 10.84 2.58 0.25
N PHE A 14 11.59 1.50 0.06
CA PHE A 14 11.42 0.27 0.85
C PHE A 14 11.60 0.53 2.34
N MET A 15 12.69 1.20 2.74
CA MET A 15 12.96 1.52 4.14
C MET A 15 11.89 2.44 4.73
N GLY A 16 11.46 3.47 4.00
CA GLY A 16 10.39 4.37 4.42
C GLY A 16 9.06 3.66 4.62
N ALA A 17 8.72 2.72 3.74
CA ALA A 17 7.46 1.99 3.77
C ALA A 17 7.42 0.87 4.82
N VAL A 18 8.54 0.26 5.18
CA VAL A 18 8.60 -0.80 6.21
C VAL A 18 8.25 -0.26 7.59
N GLY A 19 8.62 0.98 7.89
CA GLY A 19 8.30 1.66 9.14
C GLY A 19 9.39 1.57 10.21
N PHE A 20 9.47 2.63 10.98
CA PHE A 20 10.52 2.82 11.99
C PHE A 20 10.58 1.72 13.07
N PRO A 21 9.44 1.22 13.64
CA PRO A 21 9.48 0.17 14.64
C PRO A 21 10.11 -1.13 14.16
N VAL A 22 9.89 -1.48 12.88
CA VAL A 22 10.47 -2.67 12.26
C VAL A 22 11.97 -2.51 12.09
N ILE A 23 12.43 -1.34 11.65
CA ILE A 23 13.86 -1.04 11.52
C ILE A 23 14.56 -1.15 12.86
N LEU A 24 14.00 -0.58 13.94
CA LEU A 24 14.56 -0.67 15.28
C LEU A 24 14.61 -2.10 15.81
N ASP A 25 13.56 -2.89 15.60
CA ASP A 25 13.53 -4.30 16.02
C ASP A 25 14.59 -5.13 15.31
N ILE A 26 14.78 -4.90 13.99
CA ILE A 26 15.84 -5.54 13.20
C ILE A 26 17.22 -5.11 13.71
N MET A 27 17.45 -3.82 13.94
CA MET A 27 18.75 -3.33 14.41
C MET A 27 19.10 -3.86 15.80
N GLY A 28 18.12 -3.90 16.72
CA GLY A 28 18.30 -4.40 18.07
C GLY A 28 18.53 -5.92 18.16
N ARG A 29 17.96 -6.69 17.20
CA ARG A 29 17.99 -8.16 17.20
C ARG A 29 18.61 -8.73 15.92
N ARG A 30 19.56 -8.04 15.35
CA ARG A 30 20.13 -8.29 14.02
C ARG A 30 20.61 -9.73 13.81
N ARG A 31 21.17 -10.38 14.86
CA ARG A 31 21.74 -11.72 14.76
C ARG A 31 20.74 -12.86 14.99
N HIS A 32 19.50 -12.55 15.39
CA HIS A 32 18.51 -13.56 15.76
C HIS A 32 17.13 -13.28 15.14
N PRO A 33 16.91 -13.52 13.83
CA PRO A 33 15.62 -13.26 13.17
C PRO A 33 14.44 -14.00 13.81
N ARG A 34 14.70 -15.15 14.45
CA ARG A 34 13.66 -15.92 15.16
C ARG A 34 13.05 -15.17 16.34
N THR A 35 13.80 -14.23 16.95
CA THR A 35 13.36 -13.45 18.11
C THR A 35 12.65 -12.15 17.75
N TRP A 36 12.53 -11.82 16.44
CA TRP A 36 11.82 -10.64 15.99
C TRP A 36 10.36 -10.66 16.45
N SER A 37 9.80 -9.49 16.64
CA SER A 37 8.38 -9.34 17.01
C SER A 37 7.47 -9.89 15.91
N LEU A 38 6.26 -10.32 16.30
CA LEU A 38 5.23 -10.76 15.35
C LEU A 38 4.95 -9.67 14.32
N HIS A 39 4.89 -8.41 14.77
CA HIS A 39 4.70 -7.23 13.94
C HIS A 39 5.78 -7.12 12.84
N THR A 40 7.06 -7.24 13.22
CA THR A 40 8.19 -7.20 12.28
C THR A 40 8.12 -8.30 11.25
N LYS A 41 7.85 -9.54 11.69
CA LYS A 41 7.73 -10.70 10.79
C LYS A 41 6.59 -10.53 9.80
N LEU A 42 5.39 -10.18 10.27
CA LEU A 42 4.23 -9.94 9.41
C LEU A 42 4.47 -8.80 8.42
N THR A 43 5.03 -7.67 8.89
CA THR A 43 5.31 -6.54 8.02
C THR A 43 6.28 -6.93 6.90
N LEU A 44 7.41 -7.51 7.23
CA LEU A 44 8.43 -7.86 6.24
C LEU A 44 7.96 -8.91 5.25
N THR A 45 7.38 -10.01 5.74
CA THR A 45 6.93 -11.10 4.85
C THR A 45 5.83 -10.65 3.90
N THR A 46 4.83 -9.93 4.42
CA THR A 46 3.73 -9.45 3.59
C THR A 46 4.17 -8.35 2.63
N TYR A 47 5.00 -7.41 3.10
CA TYR A 47 5.52 -6.34 2.25
C TYR A 47 6.37 -6.89 1.11
N LEU A 48 7.29 -7.83 1.39
CA LEU A 48 8.12 -8.48 0.37
C LEU A 48 7.27 -9.30 -0.61
N ALA A 49 6.34 -10.12 -0.10
CA ALA A 49 5.47 -10.94 -0.95
C ALA A 49 4.65 -10.06 -1.92
N LEU A 50 4.05 -8.99 -1.40
CA LEU A 50 3.31 -8.04 -2.22
C LEU A 50 4.22 -7.29 -3.21
N THR A 51 5.46 -6.93 -2.82
CA THR A 51 6.41 -6.27 -3.73
C THR A 51 6.81 -7.17 -4.87
N VAL A 52 7.12 -8.43 -4.60
CA VAL A 52 7.44 -9.41 -5.65
C VAL A 52 6.24 -9.64 -6.56
N ALA A 53 5.06 -9.88 -5.98
CA ALA A 53 3.83 -10.08 -6.74
C ALA A 53 3.50 -8.88 -7.64
N SER A 54 3.59 -7.65 -7.10
CA SER A 54 3.35 -6.42 -7.87
C SER A 54 4.34 -6.23 -9.01
N THR A 55 5.63 -6.43 -8.74
CA THR A 55 6.67 -6.31 -9.76
C THR A 55 6.46 -7.28 -10.91
N LEU A 56 6.18 -8.56 -10.59
CA LEU A 56 5.92 -9.58 -11.59
C LEU A 56 4.65 -9.28 -12.40
N ALA A 57 3.57 -8.91 -11.74
CA ALA A 57 2.30 -8.62 -12.40
C ALA A 57 2.40 -7.38 -13.30
N ILE A 58 2.98 -6.27 -12.83
CA ILE A 58 3.19 -5.07 -13.66
C ILE A 58 4.12 -5.40 -14.84
N ALA A 59 5.19 -6.16 -14.60
CA ALA A 59 6.08 -6.58 -15.68
C ALA A 59 5.33 -7.39 -16.74
N THR A 60 4.46 -8.33 -16.37
CA THR A 60 3.70 -9.15 -17.33
C THR A 60 2.66 -8.33 -18.09
N PHE A 61 1.97 -7.41 -17.46
CA PHE A 61 0.94 -6.60 -18.10
C PHE A 61 1.52 -5.56 -19.07
N GLU A 62 2.65 -4.94 -18.69
CA GLU A 62 3.24 -3.84 -19.47
C GLU A 62 4.38 -4.26 -20.41
N TRP A 63 4.81 -5.52 -20.39
CA TRP A 63 6.01 -5.97 -21.10
C TRP A 63 6.07 -5.60 -22.56
N ASN A 64 4.93 -5.70 -23.24
CA ASN A 64 4.78 -5.43 -24.68
C ASN A 64 4.07 -4.10 -24.98
N ASN A 65 3.71 -3.31 -23.98
CA ASN A 65 3.04 -2.04 -24.17
C ASN A 65 4.01 -1.03 -24.82
N PRO A 66 3.78 -0.60 -26.08
CA PRO A 66 4.71 0.27 -26.81
C PRO A 66 4.84 1.67 -26.19
N LEU A 67 3.83 2.11 -25.42
CA LEU A 67 3.81 3.43 -24.77
C LEU A 67 4.54 3.43 -23.43
N THR A 68 4.83 2.25 -22.86
CA THR A 68 5.46 2.11 -21.57
C THR A 68 6.76 1.30 -21.64
N TYR A 69 6.68 -0.02 -21.53
CA TYR A 69 7.88 -0.89 -21.46
C TYR A 69 8.40 -1.33 -22.83
N GLY A 70 7.55 -1.33 -23.87
CA GLY A 70 7.88 -1.91 -25.18
C GLY A 70 9.15 -1.33 -25.80
N SER A 71 9.39 -0.03 -25.64
CA SER A 71 10.55 0.69 -26.17
C SER A 71 11.84 0.52 -25.34
N LEU A 72 11.75 -0.09 -24.13
CA LEU A 72 12.90 -0.21 -23.22
C LEU A 72 13.70 -1.48 -23.47
N PRO A 73 15.03 -1.46 -23.25
CA PRO A 73 15.83 -2.65 -23.21
C PRO A 73 15.42 -3.55 -22.03
N THR A 74 15.70 -4.84 -22.09
CA THR A 74 15.27 -5.82 -21.05
C THR A 74 15.70 -5.40 -19.63
N SER A 75 16.91 -4.89 -19.46
CA SER A 75 17.40 -4.38 -18.17
C SER A 75 16.58 -3.17 -17.69
N GLY A 76 16.18 -2.29 -18.60
CA GLY A 76 15.31 -1.16 -18.34
C GLY A 76 13.89 -1.58 -17.93
N LYS A 77 13.31 -2.59 -18.60
CA LYS A 77 12.02 -3.17 -18.25
C LYS A 77 12.01 -3.71 -16.82
N ILE A 78 13.03 -4.48 -16.45
CA ILE A 78 13.17 -5.06 -15.11
C ILE A 78 13.27 -3.95 -14.06
N MET A 79 14.13 -2.96 -14.30
CA MET A 79 14.30 -1.84 -13.39
C MET A 79 13.01 -1.05 -13.18
N THR A 80 12.34 -0.72 -14.28
CA THR A 80 11.06 0.02 -14.25
C THR A 80 9.97 -0.78 -13.53
N ALA A 81 9.89 -2.10 -13.73
CA ALA A 81 8.96 -2.96 -13.03
C ALA A 81 9.24 -3.00 -11.51
N LEU A 82 10.50 -3.08 -11.10
CA LEU A 82 10.92 -3.01 -9.70
C LEU A 82 10.53 -1.67 -9.07
N ILE A 83 10.84 -0.56 -9.74
CA ILE A 83 10.49 0.78 -9.26
C ILE A 83 8.96 0.89 -9.11
N ASN A 84 8.18 0.56 -10.13
CA ASN A 84 6.73 0.66 -10.08
C ASN A 84 6.11 -0.30 -9.06
N GLY A 85 6.66 -1.51 -8.89
CA GLY A 85 6.21 -2.47 -7.88
C GLY A 85 6.42 -2.00 -6.44
N VAL A 86 7.52 -1.27 -6.17
CA VAL A 86 7.79 -0.69 -4.85
C VAL A 86 7.00 0.61 -4.65
N ASN A 87 6.95 1.45 -5.69
CA ASN A 87 6.37 2.80 -5.62
C ASN A 87 4.85 2.81 -5.48
N ALA A 88 4.15 1.76 -5.90
CA ALA A 88 2.71 1.62 -5.70
C ALA A 88 2.28 1.73 -4.22
N ARG A 89 3.23 1.80 -3.27
CA ARG A 89 2.94 1.85 -1.82
C ARG A 89 3.41 3.10 -1.10
N SER A 90 3.68 4.20 -1.76
CA SER A 90 3.98 5.46 -1.06
C SER A 90 5.28 6.18 -1.44
N SER A 91 5.60 6.29 -2.71
CA SER A 91 6.66 7.21 -3.10
C SER A 91 6.23 8.26 -4.12
N GLY A 92 5.13 7.99 -4.87
CA GLY A 92 4.65 8.88 -5.91
C GLY A 92 5.60 9.07 -7.09
N LEU A 93 6.73 8.37 -7.08
CA LEU A 93 7.70 8.43 -8.15
C LEU A 93 7.28 7.44 -9.25
N SER A 94 7.20 7.90 -10.46
CA SER A 94 6.97 7.05 -11.63
C SER A 94 8.06 7.29 -12.66
N THR A 95 8.61 6.21 -13.20
CA THR A 95 9.56 6.27 -14.32
C THR A 95 8.86 6.33 -15.67
N ILE A 96 7.58 6.02 -15.68
CA ILE A 96 6.71 6.03 -16.86
C ILE A 96 5.39 6.68 -16.45
N PRO A 97 4.81 7.57 -17.25
CA PRO A 97 3.52 8.19 -16.97
C PRO A 97 2.44 7.11 -16.78
N PRO A 98 1.76 7.08 -15.62
CA PRO A 98 0.70 6.09 -15.36
C PRO A 98 -0.43 6.14 -16.39
N GLU A 99 -0.69 7.31 -17.01
CA GLU A 99 -1.71 7.53 -18.01
C GLU A 99 -1.58 6.65 -19.27
N HIS A 100 -0.38 6.11 -19.53
CA HIS A 100 -0.09 5.23 -20.67
C HIS A 100 -0.10 3.74 -20.33
N MET A 101 -0.35 3.39 -19.07
CA MET A 101 -0.45 2.00 -18.63
C MET A 101 -1.81 1.41 -19.00
N HIS A 102 -1.87 0.09 -19.11
CA HIS A 102 -3.12 -0.62 -19.32
C HIS A 102 -4.08 -0.47 -18.13
N GLU A 103 -5.39 -0.49 -18.37
CA GLU A 103 -6.42 -0.44 -17.32
C GLU A 103 -6.26 -1.56 -16.29
N ALA A 104 -5.84 -2.75 -16.75
CA ALA A 104 -5.51 -3.87 -15.85
C ALA A 104 -4.38 -3.53 -14.87
N THR A 105 -3.39 -2.75 -15.32
CA THR A 105 -2.30 -2.27 -14.45
C THR A 105 -2.81 -1.24 -13.46
N TRP A 106 -3.71 -0.34 -13.86
CA TRP A 106 -4.35 0.61 -12.94
C TRP A 106 -5.13 -0.10 -11.85
N PHE A 107 -5.98 -1.06 -12.22
CA PHE A 107 -6.76 -1.85 -11.25
C PHE A 107 -5.86 -2.61 -10.26
N LEU A 108 -4.77 -3.19 -10.75
CA LEU A 108 -3.77 -3.83 -9.87
C LEU A 108 -3.11 -2.80 -8.94
N GLN A 109 -2.72 -1.65 -9.48
CA GLN A 109 -2.12 -0.58 -8.68
C GLN A 109 -3.09 -0.04 -7.63
N ASP A 110 -4.38 0.10 -7.94
CA ASP A 110 -5.42 0.49 -7.00
C ASP A 110 -5.48 -0.45 -5.80
N ALA A 111 -5.49 -1.76 -6.03
CA ALA A 111 -5.47 -2.76 -4.97
C ALA A 111 -4.17 -2.67 -4.14
N LEU A 112 -3.03 -2.43 -4.78
CA LEU A 112 -1.73 -2.30 -4.12
C LEU A 112 -1.59 -1.00 -3.33
N MET A 113 -2.09 0.12 -3.87
CA MET A 113 -2.11 1.42 -3.20
C MET A 113 -3.01 1.40 -1.96
N PHE A 114 -4.16 0.73 -2.04
CA PHE A 114 -5.05 0.56 -0.89
C PHE A 114 -4.36 -0.16 0.27
N VAL A 115 -3.49 -1.15 -0.02
CA VAL A 115 -2.62 -1.81 0.97
C VAL A 115 -1.29 -1.05 1.06
N GLY A 116 -1.24 -0.04 1.91
CA GLY A 116 -0.06 0.82 2.10
C GLY A 116 1.15 0.10 2.72
N GLY A 117 1.93 0.82 3.51
CA GLY A 117 3.13 0.30 4.17
C GLY A 117 2.91 -0.24 5.59
N GLY A 118 4.01 -0.43 6.32
CA GLY A 118 4.01 -0.85 7.71
C GLY A 118 3.45 0.21 8.66
N SER A 119 3.21 -0.18 9.91
CA SER A 119 2.78 0.76 10.95
C SER A 119 3.89 1.75 11.27
N ALA A 120 3.51 3.01 11.52
CA ALA A 120 4.44 4.12 11.74
C ALA A 120 5.47 4.28 10.60
N SER A 121 5.03 4.06 9.37
CA SER A 121 5.77 4.29 8.14
C SER A 121 5.37 5.61 7.48
N THR A 122 6.04 5.97 6.39
CA THR A 122 5.67 7.11 5.56
C THR A 122 4.40 6.88 4.75
N ALA A 123 3.96 5.62 4.58
CA ALA A 123 2.81 5.24 3.78
C ALA A 123 1.47 5.48 4.49
N GLY A 124 0.48 5.97 3.74
CA GLY A 124 -0.93 6.04 4.16
C GLY A 124 -1.69 4.73 3.90
N GLY A 125 -2.99 4.80 3.64
CA GLY A 125 -3.82 3.63 3.37
C GLY A 125 -3.95 2.66 4.54
N ILE A 126 -4.55 1.48 4.30
CA ILE A 126 -4.56 0.41 5.31
C ILE A 126 -3.16 -0.17 5.46
N LYS A 127 -2.79 -0.54 6.67
CA LYS A 127 -1.44 -1.05 6.93
C LYS A 127 -1.26 -2.48 6.41
N VAL A 128 -0.06 -2.80 5.95
CA VAL A 128 0.32 -4.14 5.50
C VAL A 128 -0.01 -5.20 6.58
N THR A 129 0.18 -4.86 7.86
CA THR A 129 -0.20 -5.74 8.98
C THR A 129 -1.71 -5.94 9.09
N THR A 130 -2.52 -4.91 8.83
CA THR A 130 -3.98 -5.01 8.78
C THR A 130 -4.41 -5.98 7.67
N PHE A 131 -3.85 -5.81 6.47
CA PHE A 131 -4.08 -6.72 5.35
C PHE A 131 -3.64 -8.15 5.68
N ALA A 132 -2.45 -8.35 6.27
CA ALA A 132 -1.95 -9.66 6.67
C ALA A 132 -2.89 -10.35 7.67
N VAL A 133 -3.39 -9.62 8.67
CA VAL A 133 -4.32 -10.14 9.67
C VAL A 133 -5.64 -10.57 9.02
N LEU A 134 -6.17 -9.76 8.09
CA LEU A 134 -7.41 -10.10 7.35
C LEU A 134 -7.21 -11.34 6.48
N LEU A 135 -6.09 -11.44 5.75
CA LEU A 135 -5.78 -12.58 4.93
C LEU A 135 -5.65 -13.87 5.77
N LEU A 136 -4.94 -13.79 6.91
CA LEU A 136 -4.79 -14.92 7.83
C LEU A 136 -6.14 -15.31 8.46
N ALA A 137 -7.01 -14.34 8.77
CA ALA A 137 -8.35 -14.60 9.27
C ALA A 137 -9.20 -15.38 8.26
N ILE A 138 -9.17 -14.95 6.98
CA ILE A 138 -9.87 -15.64 5.89
C ILE A 138 -9.31 -17.07 5.71
N LEU A 139 -7.99 -17.23 5.76
CA LEU A 139 -7.37 -18.56 5.62
C LEU A 139 -7.67 -19.49 6.80
N ALA A 140 -7.70 -18.98 8.04
CA ALA A 140 -8.07 -19.74 9.22
C ALA A 140 -9.53 -20.19 9.15
N GLU A 141 -10.45 -19.28 8.78
CA GLU A 141 -11.87 -19.62 8.57
C GLU A 141 -12.06 -20.69 7.49
N ALA A 142 -11.36 -20.53 6.35
CA ALA A 142 -11.43 -21.51 5.25
C ALA A 142 -10.89 -22.90 5.63
N ARG A 143 -9.99 -22.99 6.62
CA ARG A 143 -9.46 -24.24 7.16
C ARG A 143 -10.27 -24.80 8.32
N GLY A 144 -11.22 -24.04 8.88
CA GLY A 144 -11.96 -24.41 10.08
C GLY A 144 -11.14 -24.27 11.38
N ASP A 145 -10.05 -23.49 11.36
CA ASP A 145 -9.23 -23.27 12.54
C ASP A 145 -9.94 -22.32 13.52
N GLN A 146 -10.01 -22.69 14.79
CA GLN A 146 -10.63 -21.86 15.84
C GLN A 146 -9.80 -20.62 16.18
N ASP A 147 -8.49 -20.70 15.98
CA ASP A 147 -7.53 -19.64 16.32
C ASP A 147 -6.76 -19.20 15.08
N ILE A 148 -6.53 -17.90 15.00
CA ILE A 148 -5.70 -17.32 13.95
C ILE A 148 -4.27 -17.27 14.48
N GLU A 149 -3.38 -18.04 13.88
CA GLU A 149 -1.98 -18.10 14.28
C GLU A 149 -1.04 -17.60 13.16
N ALA A 150 0.01 -16.91 13.58
CA ALA A 150 1.10 -16.51 12.70
C ALA A 150 2.45 -16.63 13.43
N PHE A 151 3.39 -17.32 12.82
CA PHE A 151 4.73 -17.55 13.37
C PHE A 151 4.72 -18.12 14.80
N GLY A 152 3.79 -19.03 15.12
CA GLY A 152 3.62 -19.67 16.44
C GLY A 152 3.06 -18.72 17.50
N ARG A 153 2.38 -17.63 17.11
CA ARG A 153 1.70 -16.70 18.01
C ARG A 153 0.26 -16.50 17.60
N ARG A 154 -0.64 -16.52 18.56
CA ARG A 154 -2.06 -16.28 18.36
C ARG A 154 -2.35 -14.80 18.16
N ILE A 155 -3.15 -14.48 17.14
CA ILE A 155 -3.67 -13.14 16.89
C ILE A 155 -4.97 -12.96 17.67
N THR A 156 -5.08 -11.88 18.44
CA THR A 156 -6.26 -11.66 19.29
C THR A 156 -7.49 -11.30 18.45
N PRO A 157 -8.70 -11.78 18.82
CA PRO A 157 -9.94 -11.42 18.10
C PRO A 157 -10.20 -9.91 18.05
N SER A 158 -9.70 -9.15 19.04
CA SER A 158 -9.80 -7.68 19.04
C SER A 158 -8.98 -7.05 17.90
N THR A 159 -7.83 -7.62 17.56
CA THR A 159 -7.01 -7.16 16.43
C THR A 159 -7.72 -7.42 15.10
N VAL A 160 -8.34 -8.59 14.96
CA VAL A 160 -9.11 -8.93 13.74
C VAL A 160 -10.29 -7.97 13.55
N ARG A 161 -11.11 -7.76 14.60
CA ARG A 161 -12.24 -6.82 14.54
C ARG A 161 -11.81 -5.41 14.17
N LEU A 162 -10.69 -4.93 14.72
CA LEU A 162 -10.16 -3.62 14.39
C LEU A 162 -9.67 -3.57 12.94
N SER A 163 -9.02 -4.64 12.46
CA SER A 163 -8.57 -4.73 11.07
C SER A 163 -9.74 -4.67 10.09
N VAL A 164 -10.85 -5.37 10.39
CA VAL A 164 -12.09 -5.31 9.60
C VAL A 164 -12.67 -3.89 9.62
N ALA A 165 -12.77 -3.27 10.79
CA ALA A 165 -13.31 -1.91 10.93
C ALA A 165 -12.49 -0.89 10.13
N VAL A 166 -11.15 -0.94 10.21
CA VAL A 166 -10.27 -0.03 9.48
C VAL A 166 -10.41 -0.22 7.96
N ALA A 167 -10.44 -1.47 7.49
CA ALA A 167 -10.60 -1.77 6.07
C ALA A 167 -11.97 -1.30 5.56
N PHE A 168 -13.04 -1.54 6.30
CA PHE A 168 -14.41 -1.13 5.95
C PHE A 168 -14.55 0.40 5.90
N ILE A 169 -14.05 1.12 6.91
CA ILE A 169 -14.08 2.58 6.94
C ILE A 169 -13.26 3.16 5.77
N GLY A 170 -12.07 2.63 5.52
CA GLY A 170 -11.23 3.06 4.39
C GLY A 170 -11.93 2.88 3.05
N SER A 171 -12.50 1.70 2.79
CA SER A 171 -13.25 1.43 1.57
C SER A 171 -14.49 2.32 1.43
N SER A 172 -15.20 2.58 2.53
CA SER A 172 -16.39 3.47 2.53
C SER A 172 -16.02 4.91 2.20
N ILE A 173 -14.92 5.43 2.74
CA ILE A 173 -14.41 6.77 2.43
C ILE A 173 -14.04 6.88 0.95
N ILE A 174 -13.31 5.88 0.42
CA ILE A 174 -12.94 5.82 -1.00
C ILE A 174 -14.19 5.78 -1.87
N GLY A 175 -15.15 4.90 -1.55
CA GLY A 175 -16.40 4.78 -2.32
C GLY A 175 -17.19 6.09 -2.35
N LEU A 176 -17.35 6.74 -1.20
CA LEU A 176 -18.07 8.02 -1.10
C LEU A 176 -17.35 9.12 -1.90
N ALA A 177 -16.05 9.24 -1.77
CA ALA A 177 -15.27 10.23 -2.51
C ALA A 177 -15.30 9.99 -4.02
N THR A 178 -15.23 8.73 -4.45
CA THR A 178 -15.36 8.35 -5.85
C THR A 178 -16.74 8.78 -6.41
N LEU A 179 -17.81 8.52 -5.69
CA LEU A 179 -19.16 8.95 -6.06
C LEU A 179 -19.27 10.47 -6.16
N LEU A 180 -18.69 11.20 -5.21
CA LEU A 180 -18.67 12.68 -5.25
C LEU A 180 -17.93 13.22 -6.48
N LEU A 181 -16.74 12.66 -6.79
CA LEU A 181 -15.98 13.10 -7.95
C LEU A 181 -16.67 12.74 -9.27
N LEU A 182 -17.32 11.58 -9.37
CA LEU A 182 -18.12 11.19 -10.52
C LEU A 182 -19.28 12.18 -10.80
N GLN A 183 -19.91 12.70 -9.73
CA GLN A 183 -20.96 13.72 -9.86
C GLN A 183 -20.43 15.09 -10.30
N MET A 184 -19.18 15.39 -9.95
CA MET A 184 -18.57 16.69 -10.22
C MET A 184 -17.78 16.74 -11.54
N THR A 185 -17.55 15.58 -12.18
CA THR A 185 -16.72 15.46 -13.37
C THR A 185 -17.37 14.51 -14.39
N ASN A 186 -16.97 14.63 -15.67
CA ASN A 186 -17.37 13.69 -16.73
C ASN A 186 -16.26 12.68 -17.06
N LEU A 187 -15.41 12.36 -16.06
CA LEU A 187 -14.29 11.43 -16.23
C LEU A 187 -14.73 9.98 -15.99
N SER A 188 -13.97 9.03 -16.53
CA SER A 188 -14.23 7.60 -16.34
C SER A 188 -13.95 7.16 -14.89
N LEU A 189 -14.68 6.11 -14.46
CA LEU A 189 -14.60 5.57 -13.10
C LEU A 189 -13.18 5.13 -12.73
N ASP A 190 -12.49 4.47 -13.64
CA ASP A 190 -11.14 3.94 -13.46
C ASP A 190 -10.12 5.05 -13.12
N ARG A 191 -10.16 6.17 -13.87
CA ARG A 191 -9.28 7.32 -13.61
C ARG A 191 -9.58 7.99 -12.28
N ILE A 192 -10.87 8.18 -11.98
CA ILE A 192 -11.28 8.78 -10.70
C ILE A 192 -10.91 7.88 -9.53
N LEU A 193 -11.14 6.57 -9.64
CA LEU A 193 -10.82 5.61 -8.60
C LEU A 193 -9.32 5.60 -8.29
N PHE A 194 -8.49 5.62 -9.34
CA PHE A 194 -7.04 5.69 -9.21
C PHE A 194 -6.59 6.94 -8.42
N GLU A 195 -7.11 8.13 -8.78
CA GLU A 195 -6.78 9.38 -8.07
C GLU A 195 -7.26 9.36 -6.61
N VAL A 196 -8.48 8.88 -6.37
CA VAL A 196 -9.08 8.81 -5.03
C VAL A 196 -8.28 7.86 -4.12
N ILE A 197 -7.94 6.67 -4.62
CA ILE A 197 -7.15 5.70 -3.85
C ILE A 197 -5.74 6.22 -3.62
N SER A 198 -5.11 6.79 -4.64
CA SER A 198 -3.77 7.39 -4.52
C SER A 198 -3.75 8.52 -3.50
N ALA A 199 -4.77 9.38 -3.48
CA ALA A 199 -4.91 10.46 -2.51
C ALA A 199 -5.12 9.92 -1.09
N PHE A 200 -6.09 8.99 -0.90
CA PHE A 200 -6.36 8.38 0.41
C PHE A 200 -5.16 7.60 0.95
N ALA A 201 -4.51 6.82 0.12
CA ALA A 201 -3.33 6.06 0.51
C ALA A 201 -2.04 6.91 0.57
N THR A 202 -2.12 8.21 0.23
CA THR A 202 -0.99 9.16 0.19
C THR A 202 0.19 8.63 -0.64
N VAL A 203 -0.12 8.00 -1.77
CA VAL A 203 0.87 7.39 -2.67
C VAL A 203 1.52 8.44 -3.55
N GLY A 204 0.70 9.30 -4.19
CA GLY A 204 1.16 10.38 -5.06
C GLY A 204 1.27 10.00 -6.55
N LEU A 205 0.80 8.82 -6.96
CA LEU A 205 0.65 8.48 -8.37
C LEU A 205 -0.62 9.13 -8.92
N SER A 206 -0.59 9.55 -10.18
CA SER A 206 -1.71 10.20 -10.87
C SER A 206 -1.80 9.76 -12.32
N THR A 207 -3.00 9.60 -12.81
CA THR A 207 -3.30 9.41 -14.24
C THR A 207 -3.29 10.72 -15.02
N GLY A 208 -2.80 11.82 -14.41
CA GLY A 208 -2.69 13.12 -15.05
C GLY A 208 -3.97 13.96 -15.03
N ILE A 209 -5.06 13.49 -14.43
CA ILE A 209 -6.34 14.21 -14.41
C ILE A 209 -6.43 15.32 -13.37
N THR A 210 -5.61 15.28 -12.32
CA THR A 210 -5.69 16.22 -11.17
C THR A 210 -5.66 17.71 -11.58
N PRO A 211 -4.82 18.17 -12.52
CA PRO A 211 -4.82 19.57 -12.95
C PRO A 211 -6.14 20.02 -13.59
N SER A 212 -6.81 19.13 -14.30
CA SER A 212 -8.06 19.42 -15.04
C SER A 212 -9.32 19.31 -14.18
N LEU A 213 -9.20 18.85 -12.93
CA LEU A 213 -10.34 18.74 -12.01
C LEU A 213 -10.90 20.11 -11.64
N PRO A 214 -12.23 20.26 -11.50
CA PRO A 214 -12.84 21.46 -10.92
C PRO A 214 -12.38 21.66 -9.47
N ASP A 215 -12.36 22.91 -9.00
CA ASP A 215 -11.83 23.24 -7.67
C ASP A 215 -12.53 22.49 -6.54
N GLY A 216 -13.85 22.28 -6.63
CA GLY A 216 -14.59 21.46 -5.66
C GLY A 216 -14.05 20.04 -5.55
N ALA A 217 -13.72 19.38 -6.68
CA ALA A 217 -13.14 18.05 -6.71
C ALA A 217 -11.72 18.04 -6.11
N LYS A 218 -10.93 19.10 -6.38
CA LYS A 218 -9.59 19.25 -5.77
C LYS A 218 -9.67 19.33 -4.23
N TYR A 219 -10.66 20.04 -3.67
CA TYR A 219 -10.86 20.07 -2.22
C TYR A 219 -11.21 18.71 -1.65
N VAL A 220 -12.00 17.87 -2.35
CA VAL A 220 -12.26 16.49 -1.93
C VAL A 220 -10.96 15.68 -1.91
N ILE A 221 -10.12 15.78 -2.95
CA ILE A 221 -8.81 15.11 -2.99
C ILE A 221 -7.90 15.56 -1.82
N VAL A 222 -7.83 16.86 -1.54
CA VAL A 222 -7.04 17.39 -0.39
C VAL A 222 -7.56 16.85 0.93
N ALA A 223 -8.89 16.80 1.14
CA ALA A 223 -9.49 16.22 2.34
C ALA A 223 -9.14 14.73 2.48
N LEU A 224 -9.17 13.97 1.37
CA LEU A 224 -8.76 12.56 1.36
C LEU A 224 -7.29 12.37 1.74
N MET A 225 -6.40 13.17 1.21
CA MET A 225 -4.96 13.12 1.55
C MET A 225 -4.76 13.35 3.06
N PHE A 226 -5.47 14.31 3.64
CA PHE A 226 -5.42 14.60 5.06
C PHE A 226 -5.98 13.45 5.91
N VAL A 227 -7.19 12.97 5.58
CA VAL A 227 -7.85 11.87 6.29
C VAL A 227 -7.05 10.57 6.19
N GLY A 228 -6.53 10.24 5.01
CA GLY A 228 -5.70 9.06 4.78
C GLY A 228 -4.41 9.09 5.59
N ARG A 229 -3.83 10.27 5.78
CA ARG A 229 -2.60 10.42 6.56
C ARG A 229 -2.85 10.37 8.06
N VAL A 230 -3.78 11.19 8.57
CA VAL A 230 -4.07 11.32 10.00
C VAL A 230 -4.84 10.10 10.51
N GLY A 231 -5.85 9.63 9.79
CA GLY A 231 -6.68 8.50 10.19
C GLY A 231 -5.92 7.21 10.40
N THR A 232 -4.95 6.92 9.53
CA THR A 232 -4.12 5.71 9.64
C THR A 232 -3.10 5.81 10.78
N MET A 233 -2.58 7.00 11.09
CA MET A 233 -1.68 7.21 12.23
C MET A 233 -2.41 7.10 13.57
N THR A 234 -3.62 7.64 13.69
CA THR A 234 -4.43 7.58 14.92
C THR A 234 -4.89 6.16 15.22
N ALA A 235 -5.28 5.38 14.22
CA ALA A 235 -5.62 3.97 14.37
C ALA A 235 -4.40 3.14 14.85
N ALA A 236 -3.21 3.40 14.29
CA ALA A 236 -1.99 2.72 14.70
C ALA A 236 -1.56 3.07 16.14
N SER A 237 -1.68 4.34 16.53
CA SER A 237 -1.36 4.79 17.90
C SER A 237 -2.35 4.25 18.93
N ALA A 238 -3.64 4.18 18.61
CA ALA A 238 -4.65 3.59 19.48
C ALA A 238 -4.39 2.09 19.72
N LEU A 239 -3.89 1.37 18.72
CA LEU A 239 -3.44 -0.02 18.85
C LEU A 239 -2.25 -0.16 19.80
N ALA A 240 -1.21 0.66 19.61
CA ALA A 240 0.00 0.63 20.43
C ALA A 240 -0.28 0.96 21.91
N LEU A 241 -1.18 1.91 22.19
CA LEU A 241 -1.58 2.28 23.55
C LEU A 241 -2.40 1.18 24.25
N ARG A 242 -3.21 0.41 23.50
CA ARG A 242 -3.95 -0.74 24.06
C ARG A 242 -3.06 -1.91 24.43
N GLU A 243 -2.01 -2.19 23.68
CA GLU A 243 -1.03 -3.23 24.02
C GLU A 243 -0.27 -2.89 25.31
N ARG A 244 0.16 -1.64 25.49
CA ARG A 244 0.84 -1.22 26.73
C ARG A 244 -0.02 -1.33 27.99
N ARG A 245 -1.35 -1.13 27.89
CA ARG A 245 -2.28 -1.28 29.06
C ARG A 245 -2.55 -2.73 29.46
N ARG A 246 -2.14 -3.71 28.66
CA ARG A 246 -2.32 -5.15 28.97
C ARG A 246 -1.08 -5.82 29.59
N VAL A 247 0.03 -5.11 29.71
CA VAL A 247 1.31 -5.60 30.27
C VAL A 247 1.52 -5.08 31.70
N ILE A 248 0.58 -4.30 32.24
CA ILE A 248 0.46 -3.91 33.64
C ILE A 248 -0.76 -4.63 34.24
#